data_9347e2c51a949e209a9aaf0f1a7354da
#
_entry.id   9347e2c51a949e209a9aaf0f1a7354da
#
_cell.length_a   1.000
_cell.length_b   1.000
_cell.length_c   1.000
_cell.angle_alpha   90.00
_cell.angle_beta   90.00
_cell.angle_gamma   90.00
#
_symmetry.space_group_name_H-M   'P 1'
#
loop_
_entity.id
_entity.type
_entity.pdbx_description
1 polymer ?
#
loop_
_entity_poly.entity_id
_entity_poly.type
_entity_poly.pdbx_seq_one_letter_code
_entity_poly.pdbx_strand_id
1 'polypeptide(L)'
;MQRIINNPPRGIGGKTLEMAQRQAAAAGVPLYTVVSDPYSYPSLEKSAAKLMAFTVVIEECAELLTTLSLPDFYEEVMLRTGYLNMLEEKDDIEARTRAENIRELKSSILAYMENTDTPTLAGFLEEIALYTDIEQYDPDADAVVMMTMHAAKGLEFPNVFLTGFEEGLFPSNRCLSEPEELEEERRLCYVAITRAKQNLVISYARQRMLYGRTTVSYTHLR
;
A
#
# COMPACT_ATOMS: atom_id res chain seq x y z
N MET A 1 5.52 6.47 -9.38
CA MET A 1 5.28 7.92 -9.56
C MET A 1 3.80 8.28 -9.50
N GLN A 2 2.88 7.66 -10.25
CA GLN A 2 1.44 7.98 -10.27
C GLN A 2 0.79 8.03 -8.88
N ARG A 3 1.20 7.17 -7.94
CA ARG A 3 0.68 7.12 -6.57
C ARG A 3 1.09 8.31 -5.71
N ILE A 4 2.25 8.92 -5.98
CA ILE A 4 2.87 9.93 -5.12
C ILE A 4 2.76 11.35 -5.66
N ILE A 5 2.59 11.54 -6.98
CA ILE A 5 2.66 12.86 -7.62
C ILE A 5 1.66 13.88 -7.05
N ASN A 6 0.50 13.38 -6.60
CA ASN A 6 -0.54 14.22 -5.98
C ASN A 6 -0.95 13.72 -4.57
N ASN A 7 -0.06 13.06 -3.90
CA ASN A 7 -0.21 12.62 -2.52
C ASN A 7 1.08 12.95 -1.72
N PRO A 8 1.07 14.00 -0.92
CA PRO A 8 0.00 14.98 -0.62
C PRO A 8 -0.56 15.74 -1.84
N PRO A 9 -1.76 16.32 -1.74
CA PRO A 9 -2.37 17.06 -2.83
C PRO A 9 -1.49 18.25 -3.29
N ARG A 10 -1.11 18.25 -4.57
CA ARG A 10 -0.28 19.30 -5.20
C ARG A 10 -1.04 20.05 -6.30
N GLY A 11 -2.35 19.79 -6.42
CA GLY A 11 -3.19 20.37 -7.47
C GLY A 11 -2.85 19.87 -8.89
N ILE A 12 -2.23 18.67 -8.98
CA ILE A 12 -1.96 17.99 -10.25
C ILE A 12 -3.14 17.06 -10.50
N GLY A 13 -4.07 17.50 -11.36
CA GLY A 13 -5.29 16.75 -11.65
C GLY A 13 -5.05 15.53 -12.55
N GLY A 14 -6.01 14.58 -12.57
CA GLY A 14 -5.96 13.38 -13.41
C GLY A 14 -5.72 13.69 -14.89
N LYS A 15 -6.38 14.72 -15.44
CA LYS A 15 -6.17 15.15 -16.85
C LYS A 15 -4.72 15.57 -17.15
N THR A 16 -4.04 16.22 -16.21
CA THR A 16 -2.63 16.59 -16.37
C THR A 16 -1.76 15.34 -16.42
N LEU A 17 -2.05 14.39 -15.54
CA LEU A 17 -1.32 13.12 -15.49
C LEU A 17 -1.54 12.29 -16.76
N GLU A 18 -2.78 12.20 -17.26
CA GLU A 18 -3.09 11.54 -18.53
C GLU A 18 -2.36 12.18 -19.72
N MET A 19 -2.30 13.53 -19.77
CA MET A 19 -1.55 14.24 -20.79
C MET A 19 -0.06 13.90 -20.72
N ALA A 20 0.53 13.93 -19.53
CA ALA A 20 1.94 13.57 -19.34
C ALA A 20 2.22 12.10 -19.76
N GLN A 21 1.32 11.17 -19.44
CA GLN A 21 1.42 9.77 -19.85
C GLN A 21 1.37 9.60 -21.38
N ARG A 22 0.47 10.33 -22.06
CA ARG A 22 0.38 10.32 -23.53
C ARG A 22 1.65 10.85 -24.16
N GLN A 23 2.24 11.94 -23.62
CA GLN A 23 3.51 12.48 -24.11
C GLN A 23 4.66 11.50 -23.90
N ALA A 24 4.73 10.86 -22.72
CA ALA A 24 5.73 9.84 -22.42
C ALA A 24 5.64 8.64 -23.38
N ALA A 25 4.42 8.15 -23.63
CA ALA A 25 4.18 7.05 -24.56
C ALA A 25 4.53 7.44 -26.02
N ALA A 26 4.17 8.67 -26.44
CA ALA A 26 4.47 9.16 -27.79
C ALA A 26 5.99 9.35 -28.03
N ALA A 27 6.71 9.78 -26.99
CA ALA A 27 8.17 9.99 -27.05
C ALA A 27 8.98 8.71 -26.74
N GLY A 28 8.35 7.64 -26.27
CA GLY A 28 9.04 6.42 -25.85
C GLY A 28 9.94 6.60 -24.62
N VAL A 29 9.62 7.54 -23.72
CA VAL A 29 10.40 7.88 -22.54
C VAL A 29 9.65 7.60 -21.25
N PRO A 30 10.33 7.42 -20.10
CA PRO A 30 9.68 7.31 -18.80
C PRO A 30 8.81 8.54 -18.48
N LEU A 31 7.71 8.32 -17.78
CA LEU A 31 6.82 9.40 -17.35
C LEU A 31 7.56 10.49 -16.54
N TYR A 32 8.55 10.11 -15.73
CA TYR A 32 9.36 11.06 -14.95
C TYR A 32 10.10 12.06 -15.84
N THR A 33 10.63 11.62 -16.99
CA THR A 33 11.31 12.49 -17.97
C THR A 33 10.41 13.61 -18.48
N VAL A 34 9.14 13.31 -18.74
CA VAL A 34 8.15 14.30 -19.17
C VAL A 34 7.76 15.25 -18.03
N VAL A 35 7.64 14.72 -16.82
CA VAL A 35 7.25 15.49 -15.63
C VAL A 35 8.40 16.40 -15.16
N SER A 36 9.65 16.01 -15.35
CA SER A 36 10.83 16.81 -14.99
C SER A 36 11.16 17.92 -15.97
N ASP A 37 10.63 17.84 -17.20
CA ASP A 37 10.77 18.91 -18.20
C ASP A 37 9.42 19.23 -18.85
N PRO A 38 8.45 19.72 -18.10
CA PRO A 38 7.09 19.94 -18.60
C PRO A 38 6.97 21.10 -19.58
N TYR A 39 7.93 22.01 -19.61
CA TYR A 39 7.92 23.16 -20.54
C TYR A 39 8.25 22.76 -21.98
N SER A 40 8.92 21.65 -22.19
CA SER A 40 9.14 21.08 -23.53
C SER A 40 7.85 20.52 -24.16
N TYR A 41 6.76 20.44 -23.40
CA TYR A 41 5.49 19.89 -23.86
C TYR A 41 4.36 20.93 -23.75
N PRO A 42 3.93 21.57 -24.85
CA PRO A 42 2.92 22.67 -24.83
C PRO A 42 1.60 22.27 -24.15
N SER A 43 1.23 21.00 -24.21
CA SER A 43 0.03 20.48 -23.52
C SER A 43 0.11 20.55 -21.99
N LEU A 44 1.30 20.63 -21.41
CA LEU A 44 1.55 20.64 -19.97
C LEU A 44 1.88 22.02 -19.42
N GLU A 45 2.03 23.05 -20.27
CA GLU A 45 2.46 24.39 -19.91
C GLU A 45 1.66 24.98 -18.75
N LYS A 46 0.33 24.86 -18.77
CA LYS A 46 -0.56 25.35 -17.69
C LYS A 46 -0.32 24.71 -16.33
N SER A 47 0.25 23.52 -16.32
CA SER A 47 0.52 22.73 -15.10
C SER A 47 2.01 22.63 -14.80
N ALA A 48 2.87 23.21 -15.64
CA ALA A 48 4.30 23.05 -15.59
C ALA A 48 4.89 23.42 -14.22
N ALA A 49 4.49 24.55 -13.64
CA ALA A 49 4.97 24.98 -12.33
C ALA A 49 4.66 23.97 -11.22
N LYS A 50 3.49 23.29 -11.26
CA LYS A 50 3.12 22.28 -10.28
C LYS A 50 3.92 20.97 -10.47
N LEU A 51 4.16 20.60 -11.72
CA LEU A 51 4.97 19.43 -12.06
C LEU A 51 6.43 19.66 -11.63
N MET A 52 6.98 20.82 -11.92
CA MET A 52 8.32 21.21 -11.47
C MET A 52 8.45 21.21 -9.94
N ALA A 53 7.47 21.76 -9.21
CA ALA A 53 7.50 21.73 -7.75
C ALA A 53 7.56 20.31 -7.19
N PHE A 54 6.87 19.36 -7.80
CA PHE A 54 6.98 17.94 -7.44
C PHE A 54 8.38 17.40 -7.75
N THR A 55 8.93 17.70 -8.92
CA THR A 55 10.24 17.21 -9.35
C THR A 55 11.34 17.71 -8.44
N VAL A 56 11.32 19.01 -8.09
CA VAL A 56 12.28 19.61 -7.15
C VAL A 56 12.34 18.84 -5.83
N VAL A 57 11.18 18.50 -5.24
CA VAL A 57 11.14 17.71 -4.00
C VAL A 57 11.82 16.34 -4.18
N ILE A 58 11.61 15.67 -5.32
CA ILE A 58 12.23 14.36 -5.58
C ILE A 58 13.75 14.49 -5.75
N GLU A 59 14.21 15.51 -6.47
CA GLU A 59 15.62 15.77 -6.71
C GLU A 59 16.35 16.15 -5.41
N GLU A 60 15.78 17.04 -4.61
CA GLU A 60 16.31 17.37 -3.29
C GLU A 60 16.42 16.13 -2.39
N CYS A 61 15.40 15.26 -2.37
CA CYS A 61 15.47 14.02 -1.61
C CYS A 61 16.57 13.08 -2.16
N ALA A 62 16.75 13.01 -3.48
CA ALA A 62 17.80 12.19 -4.08
C ALA A 62 19.21 12.66 -3.70
N GLU A 63 19.43 13.97 -3.63
CA GLU A 63 20.70 14.56 -3.17
C GLU A 63 20.97 14.22 -1.70
N LEU A 64 19.95 14.32 -0.84
CA LEU A 64 20.09 14.01 0.58
C LEU A 64 20.45 12.56 0.87
N LEU A 65 20.02 11.63 0.02
CA LEU A 65 20.35 10.20 0.16
C LEU A 65 21.87 9.93 0.13
N THR A 66 22.64 10.81 -0.50
CA THR A 66 24.11 10.67 -0.56
C THR A 66 24.83 11.20 0.67
N THR A 67 24.16 11.97 1.52
CA THR A 67 24.78 12.72 2.64
C THR A 67 24.23 12.34 4.01
N LEU A 68 23.00 11.85 4.09
CA LEU A 68 22.35 11.53 5.33
C LEU A 68 22.35 10.03 5.64
N SER A 69 22.25 9.68 6.92
CA SER A 69 21.93 8.32 7.34
C SER A 69 20.49 7.95 6.89
N LEU A 70 20.17 6.65 6.76
CA LEU A 70 18.82 6.23 6.35
C LEU A 70 17.70 6.77 7.27
N PRO A 71 17.84 6.76 8.62
CA PRO A 71 16.82 7.34 9.50
C PRO A 71 16.65 8.85 9.31
N ASP A 72 17.74 9.60 9.16
CA ASP A 72 17.70 11.05 8.94
C ASP A 72 17.15 11.38 7.56
N PHE A 73 17.55 10.60 6.55
CA PHE A 73 16.99 10.69 5.21
C PHE A 73 15.48 10.46 5.23
N TYR A 74 15.01 9.44 5.96
CA TYR A 74 13.59 9.15 6.10
C TYR A 74 12.82 10.33 6.71
N GLU A 75 13.34 10.93 7.77
CA GLU A 75 12.73 12.11 8.40
C GLU A 75 12.64 13.30 7.43
N GLU A 76 13.72 13.57 6.70
CA GLU A 76 13.74 14.64 5.69
C GLU A 76 12.74 14.38 4.56
N VAL A 77 12.60 13.13 4.10
CA VAL A 77 11.57 12.76 3.11
C VAL A 77 10.17 13.04 3.64
N MET A 78 9.87 12.69 4.89
CA MET A 78 8.57 12.97 5.50
C MET A 78 8.30 14.47 5.63
N LEU A 79 9.31 15.24 6.04
CA LEU A 79 9.23 16.69 6.18
C LEU A 79 9.02 17.38 4.82
N ARG A 80 9.89 17.12 3.83
CA ARG A 80 9.87 17.78 2.52
C ARG A 80 8.65 17.43 1.69
N THR A 81 8.20 16.17 1.77
CA THR A 81 6.97 15.76 1.08
C THR A 81 5.71 16.31 1.74
N GLY A 82 5.76 16.65 3.04
CA GLY A 82 4.60 17.07 3.84
C GLY A 82 3.59 15.94 4.07
N TYR A 83 3.98 14.68 3.84
CA TYR A 83 3.04 13.57 3.89
C TYR A 83 2.55 13.28 5.32
N LEU A 84 3.46 13.31 6.29
CA LEU A 84 3.10 13.13 7.70
C LEU A 84 2.21 14.27 8.20
N ASN A 85 2.55 15.52 7.90
CA ASN A 85 1.75 16.69 8.26
C ASN A 85 0.32 16.60 7.70
N MET A 86 0.19 16.20 6.44
CA MET A 86 -1.13 16.00 5.82
C MET A 86 -1.98 14.98 6.56
N LEU A 87 -1.38 13.92 7.10
CA LEU A 87 -2.10 12.91 7.89
C LEU A 87 -2.48 13.44 9.28
N GLU A 88 -1.59 14.19 9.91
CA GLU A 88 -1.81 14.77 11.24
C GLU A 88 -2.87 15.88 11.25
N GLU A 89 -3.01 16.61 10.15
CA GLU A 89 -4.05 17.61 9.97
C GLU A 89 -5.46 17.01 9.83
N LYS A 90 -5.55 15.73 9.48
CA LYS A 90 -6.84 15.04 9.38
C LYS A 90 -7.28 14.52 10.73
N ASP A 91 -8.47 14.92 11.15
CA ASP A 91 -9.07 14.47 12.41
C ASP A 91 -9.91 13.18 12.20
N ASP A 92 -9.28 12.15 11.64
CA ASP A 92 -9.89 10.83 11.50
C ASP A 92 -8.99 9.70 12.04
N ILE A 93 -9.61 8.61 12.47
CA ILE A 93 -8.91 7.47 13.07
C ILE A 93 -7.96 6.81 12.06
N GLU A 94 -8.36 6.73 10.80
CA GLU A 94 -7.56 6.10 9.76
C GLU A 94 -6.27 6.89 9.49
N ALA A 95 -6.35 8.22 9.42
CA ALA A 95 -5.18 9.07 9.23
C ALA A 95 -4.21 8.99 10.42
N ARG A 96 -4.74 8.93 11.66
CA ARG A 96 -3.93 8.74 12.87
C ARG A 96 -3.19 7.41 12.83
N THR A 97 -3.88 6.30 12.55
CA THR A 97 -3.24 4.98 12.42
C THR A 97 -2.18 4.95 11.33
N ARG A 98 -2.43 5.62 10.19
CA ARG A 98 -1.42 5.74 9.12
C ARG A 98 -0.20 6.56 9.57
N ALA A 99 -0.41 7.64 10.32
CA ALA A 99 0.69 8.44 10.86
C ALA A 99 1.53 7.64 11.87
N GLU A 100 0.88 6.81 12.71
CA GLU A 100 1.56 5.90 13.62
C GLU A 100 2.40 4.86 12.87
N ASN A 101 1.84 4.21 11.85
CA ASN A 101 2.56 3.25 11.02
C ASN A 101 3.78 3.88 10.30
N ILE A 102 3.67 5.14 9.87
CA ILE A 102 4.79 5.87 9.28
C ILE A 102 5.88 6.09 10.33
N ARG A 103 5.53 6.47 11.55
CA ARG A 103 6.54 6.63 12.61
C ARG A 103 7.20 5.31 12.97
N GLU A 104 6.44 4.22 12.99
CA GLU A 104 6.95 2.86 13.26
C GLU A 104 7.94 2.39 12.19
N LEU A 105 7.77 2.82 10.93
CA LEU A 105 8.71 2.47 9.85
C LEU A 105 10.14 2.96 10.15
N LYS A 106 10.31 4.05 10.92
CA LYS A 106 11.63 4.49 11.38
C LYS A 106 12.28 3.45 12.28
N SER A 107 11.53 2.79 13.16
CA SER A 107 12.03 1.70 14.01
C SER A 107 12.53 0.53 13.16
N SER A 108 11.82 0.19 12.09
CA SER A 108 12.25 -0.85 11.14
C SER A 108 13.54 -0.47 10.41
N ILE A 109 13.72 0.81 10.03
CA ILE A 109 14.98 1.30 9.43
C ILE A 109 16.14 1.15 10.42
N LEU A 110 15.95 1.51 11.68
CA LEU A 110 16.97 1.37 12.71
C LEU A 110 17.36 -0.09 12.93
N ALA A 111 16.37 -0.99 13.03
CA ALA A 111 16.62 -2.42 13.17
C ALA A 111 17.37 -3.01 11.95
N TYR A 112 17.03 -2.60 10.73
CA TYR A 112 17.76 -2.97 9.52
C TYR A 112 19.22 -2.54 9.59
N MET A 113 19.48 -1.31 10.03
CA MET A 113 20.85 -0.78 10.14
C MET A 113 21.69 -1.53 11.18
N GLU A 114 21.07 -1.98 12.28
CA GLU A 114 21.76 -2.76 13.31
C GLU A 114 22.15 -4.17 12.82
N ASN A 115 21.37 -4.73 11.90
CA ASN A 115 21.54 -6.09 11.41
C ASN A 115 22.29 -6.18 10.06
N THR A 116 22.71 -5.03 9.49
CA THR A 116 23.30 -4.99 8.14
C THR A 116 24.65 -4.25 8.16
N ASP A 117 25.72 -4.90 7.72
CA ASP A 117 27.08 -4.30 7.68
C ASP A 117 27.17 -3.07 6.78
N THR A 118 26.44 -3.07 5.67
CA THR A 118 26.43 -1.99 4.68
C THR A 118 24.99 -1.59 4.32
N PRO A 119 24.31 -0.87 5.21
CA PRO A 119 22.91 -0.52 5.01
C PRO A 119 22.74 0.47 3.84
N THR A 120 21.82 0.14 2.92
CA THR A 120 21.45 1.00 1.79
C THR A 120 19.94 1.12 1.69
N LEU A 121 19.44 2.20 1.07
CA LEU A 121 17.99 2.34 0.81
C LEU A 121 17.48 1.21 -0.07
N ALA A 122 18.24 0.81 -1.08
CA ALA A 122 17.84 -0.29 -1.97
C ALA A 122 17.70 -1.60 -1.20
N GLY A 123 18.69 -1.95 -0.36
CA GLY A 123 18.65 -3.15 0.48
C GLY A 123 17.48 -3.12 1.49
N PHE A 124 17.21 -1.97 2.11
CA PHE A 124 16.06 -1.82 2.99
C PHE A 124 14.72 -2.03 2.26
N LEU A 125 14.58 -1.47 1.07
CA LEU A 125 13.36 -1.65 0.26
C LEU A 125 13.20 -3.09 -0.25
N GLU A 126 14.30 -3.78 -0.56
CA GLU A 126 14.29 -5.21 -0.90
C GLU A 126 13.87 -6.06 0.31
N GLU A 127 14.42 -5.77 1.50
CA GLU A 127 14.04 -6.45 2.73
C GLU A 127 12.56 -6.28 3.04
N ILE A 128 12.04 -5.04 3.00
CA ILE A 128 10.59 -4.80 3.20
C ILE A 128 9.74 -5.52 2.15
N ALA A 129 10.17 -5.56 0.90
CA ALA A 129 9.43 -6.24 -0.16
C ALA A 129 9.39 -7.76 0.04
N LEU A 130 10.42 -8.31 0.68
CA LEU A 130 10.48 -9.72 1.09
C LEU A 130 9.79 -9.97 2.44
N TYR A 131 9.64 -8.92 3.25
CA TYR A 131 8.97 -8.97 4.55
C TYR A 131 7.47 -9.18 4.34
N THR A 132 7.12 -10.42 4.13
CA THR A 132 5.74 -10.85 4.31
C THR A 132 5.59 -11.20 5.79
N ASP A 133 4.42 -10.95 6.39
CA ASP A 133 4.07 -11.35 7.78
C ASP A 133 4.38 -12.83 8.11
N ILE A 134 4.80 -13.58 7.10
CA ILE A 134 5.16 -14.99 7.12
C ILE A 134 6.47 -15.24 7.87
N GLU A 135 7.45 -14.33 7.82
CA GLU A 135 8.76 -14.53 8.45
C GLU A 135 8.72 -14.43 9.98
N GLN A 136 7.67 -13.82 10.53
CA GLN A 136 7.42 -13.79 11.97
C GLN A 136 6.61 -15.00 12.48
N TYR A 137 6.19 -15.89 11.57
CA TYR A 137 5.44 -17.07 11.96
C TYR A 137 6.36 -18.11 12.58
N ASP A 138 6.25 -18.29 13.90
CA ASP A 138 6.85 -19.38 14.62
C ASP A 138 5.84 -20.55 14.71
N PRO A 139 6.08 -21.67 13.99
CA PRO A 139 5.17 -22.81 14.00
C PRO A 139 5.09 -23.53 15.36
N ASP A 140 6.07 -23.32 16.23
CA ASP A 140 6.16 -23.95 17.57
C ASP A 140 5.60 -23.05 18.68
N ALA A 141 5.21 -21.83 18.37
CA ALA A 141 4.58 -20.91 19.33
C ALA A 141 3.17 -21.42 19.70
N ASP A 142 2.90 -21.52 21.02
CA ASP A 142 1.54 -21.78 21.54
C ASP A 142 0.66 -20.52 21.43
N ALA A 143 0.29 -20.19 20.17
CA ALA A 143 -0.45 -18.99 19.84
C ALA A 143 -1.46 -19.22 18.70
N VAL A 144 -2.55 -18.47 18.74
CA VAL A 144 -3.47 -18.37 17.60
C VAL A 144 -2.90 -17.37 16.59
N VAL A 145 -2.60 -17.85 15.38
CA VAL A 145 -2.08 -17.02 14.30
C VAL A 145 -3.24 -16.35 13.57
N MET A 146 -3.17 -15.03 13.45
CA MET A 146 -4.14 -14.22 12.70
C MET A 146 -3.45 -13.57 11.51
N MET A 147 -4.00 -13.75 10.31
CA MET A 147 -3.43 -13.18 9.09
C MET A 147 -4.51 -12.94 8.04
N THR A 148 -4.17 -12.20 6.98
CA THR A 148 -5.04 -12.09 5.81
C THR A 148 -4.96 -13.35 4.96
N MET A 149 -5.99 -13.59 4.12
CA MET A 149 -5.96 -14.72 3.17
C MET A 149 -4.79 -14.62 2.17
N HIS A 150 -4.39 -13.39 1.80
CA HIS A 150 -3.22 -13.17 0.94
C HIS A 150 -1.92 -13.59 1.62
N ALA A 151 -1.73 -13.23 2.89
CA ALA A 151 -0.56 -13.60 3.67
C ALA A 151 -0.47 -15.11 3.92
N ALA A 152 -1.59 -15.83 3.89
CA ALA A 152 -1.62 -17.29 4.07
C ALA A 152 -1.12 -18.09 2.85
N LYS A 153 -0.82 -17.44 1.72
CA LYS A 153 -0.35 -18.13 0.51
C LYS A 153 1.00 -18.83 0.79
N GLY A 154 1.04 -20.15 0.55
CA GLY A 154 2.24 -20.97 0.78
C GLY A 154 2.33 -21.58 2.18
N LEU A 155 1.54 -21.12 3.15
CA LEU A 155 1.46 -21.71 4.48
C LEU A 155 0.35 -22.79 4.55
N GLU A 156 0.43 -23.67 5.53
CA GLU A 156 -0.60 -24.67 5.79
C GLU A 156 -0.72 -24.91 7.31
N PHE A 157 -1.97 -25.02 7.77
CA PHE A 157 -2.29 -25.15 9.19
C PHE A 157 -3.18 -26.36 9.45
N PRO A 158 -3.03 -27.05 10.60
CA PRO A 158 -3.94 -28.13 10.98
C PRO A 158 -5.40 -27.70 11.02
N ASN A 159 -5.66 -26.51 11.58
CA ASN A 159 -7.00 -25.95 11.73
C ASN A 159 -7.02 -24.54 11.17
N VAL A 160 -8.01 -24.23 10.31
CA VAL A 160 -8.20 -22.92 9.71
C VAL A 160 -9.61 -22.41 9.98
N PHE A 161 -9.69 -21.19 10.48
CA PHE A 161 -10.95 -20.46 10.68
C PHE A 161 -11.02 -19.31 9.69
N LEU A 162 -11.85 -19.41 8.66
CA LEU A 162 -12.15 -18.32 7.74
C LEU A 162 -13.32 -17.51 8.30
N THR A 163 -13.03 -16.31 8.78
CA THR A 163 -14.03 -15.43 9.40
C THR A 163 -14.48 -14.34 8.45
N GLY A 164 -15.75 -13.89 8.59
CA GLY A 164 -16.28 -12.81 7.76
C GLY A 164 -16.59 -13.20 6.32
N PHE A 165 -17.04 -14.41 6.10
CA PHE A 165 -17.44 -14.92 4.78
C PHE A 165 -18.84 -14.42 4.42
N GLU A 166 -18.95 -13.11 4.19
CA GLU A 166 -20.19 -12.36 4.05
C GLU A 166 -20.12 -11.44 2.83
N GLU A 167 -21.21 -11.40 2.07
CA GLU A 167 -21.34 -10.48 0.93
C GLU A 167 -21.10 -9.03 1.38
N GLY A 168 -20.21 -8.34 0.67
CA GLY A 168 -19.78 -6.99 1.01
C GLY A 168 -18.52 -6.92 1.89
N LEU A 169 -18.13 -8.02 2.54
CA LEU A 169 -16.84 -8.17 3.23
C LEU A 169 -15.92 -9.12 2.44
N PHE A 170 -16.39 -10.32 2.16
CA PHE A 170 -15.75 -11.27 1.26
C PHE A 170 -16.82 -12.12 0.53
N PRO A 171 -16.99 -11.96 -0.80
CA PRO A 171 -16.32 -10.95 -1.64
C PRO A 171 -16.68 -9.51 -1.27
N SER A 172 -15.74 -8.59 -1.49
CA SER A 172 -15.92 -7.18 -1.16
C SER A 172 -16.96 -6.52 -2.07
N ASN A 173 -17.66 -5.49 -1.57
CA ASN A 173 -18.64 -4.75 -2.38
C ASN A 173 -18.05 -4.18 -3.68
N ARG A 174 -16.75 -3.88 -3.68
CA ARG A 174 -16.04 -3.34 -4.83
C ARG A 174 -15.94 -4.38 -5.95
N CYS A 175 -15.67 -5.63 -5.60
CA CYS A 175 -15.49 -6.72 -6.57
C CYS A 175 -16.80 -7.19 -7.20
N LEU A 176 -17.96 -6.92 -6.56
CA LEU A 176 -19.26 -7.37 -7.07
C LEU A 176 -19.67 -6.72 -8.40
N SER A 177 -19.11 -5.54 -8.71
CA SER A 177 -19.38 -4.82 -9.97
C SER A 177 -18.40 -5.13 -11.09
N GLU A 178 -17.26 -5.78 -10.79
CA GLU A 178 -16.17 -6.03 -11.72
C GLU A 178 -15.88 -7.54 -11.84
N PRO A 179 -16.24 -8.19 -12.97
CA PRO A 179 -16.09 -9.64 -13.13
C PRO A 179 -14.67 -10.17 -12.93
N GLU A 180 -13.66 -9.39 -13.33
CA GLU A 180 -12.23 -9.77 -13.17
C GLU A 180 -11.81 -9.73 -11.70
N GLU A 181 -12.26 -8.73 -10.94
CA GLU A 181 -12.00 -8.64 -9.51
C GLU A 181 -12.72 -9.75 -8.74
N LEU A 182 -13.94 -10.11 -9.14
CA LEU A 182 -14.68 -11.22 -8.53
C LEU A 182 -13.98 -12.57 -8.77
N GLU A 183 -13.41 -12.77 -9.94
CA GLU A 183 -12.63 -13.97 -10.25
C GLU A 183 -11.35 -14.06 -9.41
N GLU A 184 -10.70 -12.94 -9.12
CA GLU A 184 -9.55 -12.91 -8.22
C GLU A 184 -9.94 -13.22 -6.76
N GLU A 185 -11.06 -12.69 -6.28
CA GLU A 185 -11.62 -13.05 -4.96
C GLU A 185 -11.92 -14.56 -4.89
N ARG A 186 -12.43 -15.15 -5.98
CA ARG A 186 -12.68 -16.60 -6.07
C ARG A 186 -11.37 -17.41 -5.98
N ARG A 187 -10.30 -16.95 -6.62
CA ARG A 187 -8.96 -17.57 -6.52
C ARG A 187 -8.40 -17.46 -5.11
N LEU A 188 -8.59 -16.30 -4.49
CA LEU A 188 -8.17 -16.07 -3.11
C LEU A 188 -8.94 -16.96 -2.13
N CYS A 189 -10.24 -17.15 -2.35
CA CYS A 189 -11.06 -18.11 -1.61
C CYS A 189 -10.50 -19.53 -1.72
N TYR A 190 -10.18 -19.98 -2.93
CA TYR A 190 -9.57 -21.29 -3.15
C TYR A 190 -8.24 -21.43 -2.39
N VAL A 191 -7.38 -20.42 -2.46
CA VAL A 191 -6.11 -20.40 -1.70
C VAL A 191 -6.40 -20.54 -0.20
N ALA A 192 -7.32 -19.76 0.36
CA ALA A 192 -7.65 -19.77 1.79
C ALA A 192 -8.16 -21.15 2.26
N ILE A 193 -9.07 -21.76 1.50
CA ILE A 193 -9.62 -23.08 1.80
C ILE A 193 -8.52 -24.16 1.80
N THR A 194 -7.63 -24.10 0.81
CA THR A 194 -6.53 -25.08 0.68
C THR A 194 -5.43 -24.94 1.73
N ARG A 195 -5.51 -23.94 2.62
CA ARG A 195 -4.56 -23.81 3.76
C ARG A 195 -4.86 -24.77 4.89
N ALA A 196 -6.06 -25.37 4.93
CA ALA A 196 -6.45 -26.29 5.97
C ALA A 196 -5.94 -27.71 5.67
N LYS A 197 -5.13 -28.27 6.60
CA LYS A 197 -4.66 -29.69 6.53
C LYS A 197 -5.72 -30.66 7.05
N GLN A 198 -6.45 -30.28 8.11
CA GLN A 198 -7.34 -31.20 8.81
C GLN A 198 -8.76 -30.61 8.94
N ASN A 199 -8.88 -29.41 9.53
CA ASN A 199 -10.16 -28.82 9.81
C ASN A 199 -10.28 -27.41 9.20
N LEU A 200 -11.40 -27.17 8.53
CA LEU A 200 -11.78 -25.87 8.01
C LEU A 200 -13.10 -25.46 8.64
N VAL A 201 -13.14 -24.30 9.24
CA VAL A 201 -14.35 -23.65 9.77
C VAL A 201 -14.56 -22.33 9.04
N ILE A 202 -15.72 -22.18 8.40
CA ILE A 202 -16.11 -20.93 7.74
C ILE A 202 -17.21 -20.30 8.58
N SER A 203 -17.04 -19.02 8.93
CA SER A 203 -18.02 -18.30 9.73
C SER A 203 -18.47 -17.00 9.06
N TYR A 204 -19.75 -16.67 9.26
CA TYR A 204 -20.38 -15.44 8.77
C TYR A 204 -21.32 -14.88 9.81
N ALA A 205 -21.58 -13.57 9.79
CA ALA A 205 -22.58 -12.92 10.60
C ALA A 205 -23.82 -12.59 9.75
N ARG A 206 -25.02 -12.84 10.32
CA ARG A 206 -26.28 -12.43 9.65
C ARG A 206 -26.42 -10.91 9.59
N GLN A 207 -25.89 -10.24 10.59
CA GLN A 207 -25.89 -8.78 10.69
C GLN A 207 -24.55 -8.33 11.24
N ARG A 208 -23.98 -7.29 10.65
CA ARG A 208 -22.73 -6.67 11.08
C ARG A 208 -22.86 -5.16 11.03
N MET A 209 -22.40 -4.49 12.08
CA MET A 209 -22.24 -3.04 12.05
C MET A 209 -20.83 -2.72 11.53
N LEU A 210 -20.75 -2.08 10.36
CA LEU A 210 -19.51 -1.57 9.79
C LEU A 210 -19.66 -0.07 9.60
N TYR A 211 -18.70 0.71 10.13
CA TYR A 211 -18.66 2.18 10.00
C TYR A 211 -19.98 2.87 10.40
N GLY A 212 -20.63 2.38 11.47
CA GLY A 212 -21.90 2.92 11.95
C GLY A 212 -23.14 2.58 11.12
N ARG A 213 -23.01 1.70 10.12
CA ARG A 213 -24.12 1.18 9.32
C ARG A 213 -24.29 -0.32 9.55
N THR A 214 -25.54 -0.75 9.75
CA THR A 214 -25.84 -2.19 9.88
C THR A 214 -26.03 -2.76 8.48
N THR A 215 -25.17 -3.71 8.11
CA THR A 215 -25.30 -4.49 6.88
C THR A 215 -25.92 -5.84 7.22
N VAL A 216 -26.91 -6.26 6.45
CA VAL A 216 -27.55 -7.59 6.56
C VAL A 216 -27.00 -8.45 5.43
N SER A 217 -26.37 -9.56 5.78
CA SER A 217 -25.92 -10.53 4.79
C SER A 217 -27.10 -11.46 4.41
N TYR A 218 -27.42 -11.49 3.13
CA TYR A 218 -28.43 -12.39 2.58
C TYR A 218 -27.82 -13.70 2.06
N THR A 219 -26.69 -14.13 2.63
CA THR A 219 -26.04 -15.37 2.21
C THR A 219 -26.97 -16.54 2.49
N HIS A 220 -27.79 -16.88 1.50
CA HIS A 220 -28.48 -18.17 1.45
C HIS A 220 -27.51 -19.18 0.84
N LEU A 221 -26.89 -20.01 1.68
CA LEU A 221 -26.35 -21.28 1.21
C LEU A 221 -27.51 -22.11 0.66
N ARG A 222 -27.66 -22.13 -0.64
CA ARG A 222 -28.42 -23.16 -1.36
C ARG A 222 -27.50 -24.29 -1.74
#